data_6d807b58973333acf703edba85a2a8dd
#
_entry.id   6d807b58973333acf703edba85a2a8dd
#
_cell.length_a   1.000
_cell.length_b   1.000
_cell.length_c   1.000
_cell.angle_alpha   90.00
_cell.angle_beta   90.00
_cell.angle_gamma   90.00
#
_symmetry.space_group_name_H-M   'P 1'
#
loop_
_entity.id
_entity.type
_entity.pdbx_description
1 polymer ?
#
loop_
_entity_poly.entity_id
_entity_poly.type
_entity_poly.pdbx_seq_one_letter_code
_entity_poly.pdbx_strand_id
1 'polypeptide(L)'
;MVSKRRAYDVTVRTLRRIHDTLRRTKLLYAFPFGSAFDKVLRVLEEFNKSTKMVNIKKLGIGGGCMFVFGILFGWWGFPAILRSQIKKAIALKPGSEIREMWSNFPLPLDFKVYLFNVTNPDEIKEGKKPKLQEVGPFFYDEYKVKLDLVDREEEDSVEYSLKSTWFFNPKKSNGLTGEEEMVYPHLMILGMVGATLIEKPAAVGIVGKAVDSIFHKPDSIFVRAKAKDILFDGLPVDCTVTDFAGSAVCNLLKTEAKDLVPDGENRYKFSIFGGKNGTIAPQRMKVLRGVKNYKDVGRVLEYDGKPALDIWPEDHCNAFNGTDSTIFPPLFGPDDDIVSFGYEICRSLSAHYKHHSKIKGVNTLHYTADLGDMSTNPMEKCFCPTPDTCLPKNLYDMTKCLGVPIIGSLPHFYDSDGKYLQMVDGLHPNQEEHEIDMDFEPMTATPLLAHKRLQFNMFIQPVPKFKLMKNFPEALLPLFWVEEGILLDDEFVNKVKVVFKAMAVVGFLKWLMVLGGLGMSVAAGVLHYKSRDSGKLDITKVTPKGSSKEDGKADKSWPPSMNISTIQAASVPSSLDRN
;
A
#
# COMPACT_ATOMS: atom_id res chain seq x y z
N MET A 1 -4.08 -45.53 37.07
CA MET A 1 -3.01 -44.54 37.34
C MET A 1 -1.95 -44.43 36.26
N VAL A 2 -1.58 -45.50 35.58
CA VAL A 2 -0.53 -45.51 34.53
C VAL A 2 -0.89 -44.70 33.27
N SER A 3 -2.16 -44.67 32.85
CA SER A 3 -2.63 -43.96 31.66
C SER A 3 -2.57 -42.44 31.79
N LYS A 4 -2.83 -41.88 32.98
CA LYS A 4 -2.78 -40.40 33.22
C LYS A 4 -1.36 -39.86 33.28
N ARG A 5 -0.38 -40.64 33.74
CA ARG A 5 1.05 -40.26 33.73
C ARG A 5 1.58 -40.16 32.29
N ARG A 6 1.17 -41.06 31.38
CA ARG A 6 1.57 -40.99 29.96
C ARG A 6 1.03 -39.76 29.24
N ALA A 7 -0.23 -39.40 29.45
CA ALA A 7 -0.81 -38.18 28.81
C ALA A 7 -0.13 -36.90 29.28
N TYR A 8 0.17 -36.75 30.57
CA TYR A 8 0.85 -35.60 31.13
C TYR A 8 2.30 -35.48 30.63
N ASP A 9 3.05 -36.57 30.60
CA ASP A 9 4.41 -36.63 30.05
C ASP A 9 4.49 -36.25 28.57
N VAL A 10 3.46 -36.59 27.80
CA VAL A 10 3.34 -36.21 26.37
C VAL A 10 3.11 -34.69 26.26
N THR A 11 2.25 -34.12 27.10
CA THR A 11 1.94 -32.68 27.08
C THR A 11 3.15 -31.82 27.46
N VAL A 12 3.88 -32.20 28.51
CA VAL A 12 5.11 -31.48 28.94
C VAL A 12 6.21 -31.60 27.89
N ARG A 13 6.39 -32.77 27.26
CA ARG A 13 7.36 -32.95 26.16
C ARG A 13 6.98 -32.14 24.92
N THR A 14 5.68 -32.03 24.61
CA THR A 14 5.20 -31.23 23.47
C THR A 14 5.41 -29.74 23.73
N LEU A 15 5.08 -29.23 24.91
CA LEU A 15 5.34 -27.85 25.33
C LEU A 15 6.84 -27.50 25.30
N ARG A 16 7.70 -28.44 25.73
CA ARG A 16 9.16 -28.26 25.67
C ARG A 16 9.68 -28.19 24.22
N ARG A 17 9.15 -29.04 23.32
CA ARG A 17 9.47 -28.98 21.88
C ARG A 17 9.03 -27.65 21.25
N ILE A 18 7.84 -27.17 21.59
CA ILE A 18 7.35 -25.85 21.12
C ILE A 18 8.25 -24.72 21.63
N HIS A 19 8.61 -24.74 22.92
CA HIS A 19 9.55 -23.76 23.50
C HIS A 19 10.92 -23.79 22.81
N ASP A 20 11.50 -24.96 22.59
CA ASP A 20 12.80 -25.11 21.93
C ASP A 20 12.75 -24.66 20.47
N THR A 21 11.61 -24.86 19.79
CA THR A 21 11.38 -24.38 18.42
C THR A 21 11.28 -22.85 18.40
N LEU A 22 10.52 -22.25 19.31
CA LEU A 22 10.38 -20.80 19.44
C LEU A 22 11.70 -20.11 19.83
N ARG A 23 12.54 -20.78 20.62
CA ARG A 23 13.89 -20.31 21.00
C ARG A 23 14.86 -20.35 19.82
N ARG A 24 14.81 -21.39 18.98
CA ARG A 24 15.64 -21.53 17.76
C ARG A 24 15.29 -20.51 16.69
N THR A 25 14.03 -20.10 16.61
CA THR A 25 13.56 -19.09 15.64
C THR A 25 13.76 -17.64 16.08
N LYS A 26 14.48 -17.39 17.20
CA LYS A 26 14.67 -16.08 17.84
C LYS A 26 13.36 -15.33 18.19
N LEU A 27 12.20 -15.95 18.02
CA LEU A 27 10.89 -15.38 18.32
C LEU A 27 10.68 -15.09 19.82
N LEU A 28 11.37 -15.81 20.70
CA LEU A 28 11.32 -15.58 22.17
C LEU A 28 12.03 -14.28 22.60
N TYR A 29 12.99 -13.79 21.82
CA TYR A 29 13.72 -12.55 22.15
C TYR A 29 13.01 -11.27 21.68
N ALA A 30 12.08 -11.41 20.73
CA ALA A 30 11.24 -10.30 20.28
C ALA A 30 10.08 -9.97 21.24
N PHE A 31 9.82 -10.84 22.24
CA PHE A 31 8.71 -10.66 23.18
C PHE A 31 9.23 -10.82 24.63
N PRO A 32 8.77 -9.97 25.59
CA PRO A 32 9.20 -10.01 27.00
C PRO A 32 8.72 -11.25 27.78
N PHE A 33 8.28 -12.30 27.08
CA PHE A 33 7.62 -13.48 27.66
C PHE A 33 8.53 -14.70 27.92
N GLY A 34 9.79 -14.68 27.50
CA GLY A 34 10.71 -15.81 27.74
C GLY A 34 10.79 -16.21 29.22
N SER A 35 10.83 -15.22 30.13
CA SER A 35 10.90 -15.47 31.57
C SER A 35 9.59 -15.98 32.19
N ALA A 36 8.45 -15.60 31.66
CA ALA A 36 7.13 -16.06 32.16
C ALA A 36 6.85 -17.50 31.72
N PHE A 37 7.21 -17.86 30.49
CA PHE A 37 7.04 -19.23 29.97
C PHE A 37 7.97 -20.22 30.69
N ASP A 38 9.23 -19.82 31.00
CA ASP A 38 10.15 -20.62 31.79
C ASP A 38 9.68 -20.81 33.25
N LYS A 39 8.99 -19.81 33.81
CA LYS A 39 8.37 -19.94 35.15
C LYS A 39 7.19 -20.92 35.12
N VAL A 40 6.36 -20.87 34.08
CA VAL A 40 5.23 -21.82 33.92
C VAL A 40 5.73 -23.25 33.71
N LEU A 41 6.77 -23.47 32.91
CA LEU A 41 7.37 -24.79 32.72
C LEU A 41 7.98 -25.32 34.03
N ARG A 42 8.66 -24.50 34.82
CA ARG A 42 9.20 -24.91 36.15
C ARG A 42 8.09 -25.27 37.12
N VAL A 43 7.03 -24.49 37.20
CA VAL A 43 5.86 -24.77 38.04
C VAL A 43 5.21 -26.10 37.66
N LEU A 44 5.10 -26.39 36.34
CA LEU A 44 4.59 -27.67 35.85
C LEU A 44 5.54 -28.85 36.16
N GLU A 45 6.85 -28.66 36.13
CA GLU A 45 7.84 -29.69 36.51
C GLU A 45 7.86 -29.96 38.02
N GLU A 46 7.73 -28.93 38.88
CA GLU A 46 7.58 -29.08 40.35
C GLU A 46 6.26 -29.76 40.71
N PHE A 47 5.18 -29.54 39.96
CA PHE A 47 3.91 -30.22 40.15
C PHE A 47 3.99 -31.74 39.89
N ASN A 48 4.89 -32.17 39.01
CA ASN A 48 5.12 -33.61 38.72
C ASN A 48 5.96 -34.31 39.79
N LYS A 49 6.73 -33.60 40.63
CA LYS A 49 7.54 -34.17 41.72
C LYS A 49 6.76 -34.37 43.03
N SER A 50 5.60 -33.71 43.18
CA SER A 50 4.82 -33.72 44.43
C SER A 50 3.53 -34.55 44.27
N THR A 51 3.62 -35.87 44.37
CA THR A 51 2.45 -36.77 44.48
C THR A 51 1.90 -36.80 45.93
N LYS A 52 1.85 -35.69 46.65
CA LYS A 52 1.16 -35.58 47.93
C LYS A 52 0.05 -34.57 47.87
N MET A 53 -1.19 -35.07 47.95
CA MET A 53 -2.46 -34.34 48.10
C MET A 53 -2.59 -33.03 47.33
N VAL A 54 -3.28 -33.06 46.21
CA VAL A 54 -3.68 -31.87 45.49
C VAL A 54 -4.46 -30.96 46.45
N ASN A 55 -3.89 -29.85 46.82
CA ASN A 55 -4.59 -28.86 47.64
C ASN A 55 -5.70 -28.23 46.80
N ILE A 56 -6.94 -28.65 47.03
CA ILE A 56 -8.12 -28.28 46.28
C ILE A 56 -8.27 -26.76 46.15
N LYS A 57 -7.93 -26.01 47.23
CA LYS A 57 -7.97 -24.55 47.22
C LYS A 57 -6.95 -23.96 46.24
N LYS A 58 -5.70 -24.48 46.25
CA LYS A 58 -4.65 -24.04 45.31
C LYS A 58 -4.99 -24.37 43.86
N LEU A 59 -5.61 -25.54 43.59
CA LEU A 59 -6.07 -25.92 42.27
C LEU A 59 -7.17 -24.98 41.77
N GLY A 60 -8.15 -24.64 42.62
CA GLY A 60 -9.26 -23.74 42.27
C GLY A 60 -8.76 -22.30 42.02
N ILE A 61 -7.90 -21.76 42.92
CA ILE A 61 -7.35 -20.42 42.75
C ILE A 61 -6.46 -20.36 41.50
N GLY A 62 -5.57 -21.34 41.29
CA GLY A 62 -4.70 -21.40 40.10
C GLY A 62 -5.49 -21.51 38.80
N GLY A 63 -6.55 -22.35 38.79
CA GLY A 63 -7.46 -22.47 37.66
C GLY A 63 -8.21 -21.16 37.37
N GLY A 64 -8.75 -20.53 38.39
CA GLY A 64 -9.42 -19.23 38.27
C GLY A 64 -8.50 -18.11 37.77
N CYS A 65 -7.30 -18.01 38.32
CA CYS A 65 -6.29 -17.03 37.86
C CYS A 65 -5.88 -17.29 36.40
N MET A 66 -5.67 -18.54 36.01
CA MET A 66 -5.32 -18.89 34.63
C MET A 66 -6.47 -18.61 33.65
N PHE A 67 -7.71 -18.85 34.05
CA PHE A 67 -8.90 -18.53 33.27
C PHE A 67 -9.03 -17.02 33.06
N VAL A 68 -8.99 -16.23 34.13
CA VAL A 68 -9.09 -14.76 34.07
C VAL A 68 -7.94 -14.16 33.28
N PHE A 69 -6.71 -14.62 33.53
CA PHE A 69 -5.54 -14.17 32.77
C PHE A 69 -5.66 -14.54 31.27
N GLY A 70 -6.12 -15.75 30.93
CA GLY A 70 -6.34 -16.17 29.55
C GLY A 70 -7.35 -15.26 28.82
N ILE A 71 -8.40 -14.84 29.51
CA ILE A 71 -9.37 -13.90 28.95
C ILE A 71 -8.75 -12.49 28.81
N LEU A 72 -8.24 -11.92 29.90
CA LEU A 72 -7.73 -10.55 29.90
C LEU A 72 -6.55 -10.39 28.92
N PHE A 73 -5.60 -11.30 28.99
CA PHE A 73 -4.43 -11.27 28.10
C PHE A 73 -4.80 -11.60 26.65
N GLY A 74 -5.61 -12.65 26.42
CA GLY A 74 -5.90 -13.13 25.08
C GLY A 74 -6.79 -12.21 24.25
N TRP A 75 -7.72 -11.45 24.87
CA TRP A 75 -8.66 -10.58 24.15
C TRP A 75 -8.27 -9.10 24.18
N TRP A 76 -7.53 -8.64 25.21
CA TRP A 76 -7.14 -7.23 25.33
C TRP A 76 -5.63 -7.03 25.37
N GLY A 77 -4.91 -7.78 26.20
CA GLY A 77 -3.49 -7.55 26.39
C GLY A 77 -2.66 -7.83 25.14
N PHE A 78 -2.79 -9.01 24.56
CA PHE A 78 -2.02 -9.39 23.37
C PHE A 78 -2.35 -8.53 22.13
N PRO A 79 -3.62 -8.30 21.76
CA PRO A 79 -3.94 -7.42 20.64
C PRO A 79 -3.43 -5.98 20.84
N ALA A 80 -3.47 -5.44 22.07
CA ALA A 80 -2.94 -4.12 22.38
C ALA A 80 -1.42 -4.05 22.19
N ILE A 81 -0.69 -5.07 22.67
CA ILE A 81 0.76 -5.19 22.50
C ILE A 81 1.11 -5.31 21.01
N LEU A 82 0.43 -6.19 20.27
CA LEU A 82 0.67 -6.40 18.85
C LEU A 82 0.47 -5.10 18.05
N ARG A 83 -0.67 -4.42 18.26
CA ARG A 83 -0.93 -3.12 17.63
C ARG A 83 0.14 -2.08 17.97
N SER A 84 0.59 -2.05 19.23
CA SER A 84 1.66 -1.15 19.65
C SER A 84 2.99 -1.46 18.96
N GLN A 85 3.32 -2.73 18.74
CA GLN A 85 4.54 -3.13 18.04
C GLN A 85 4.46 -2.78 16.55
N ILE A 86 3.33 -3.06 15.89
CA ILE A 86 3.12 -2.70 14.48
C ILE A 86 3.28 -1.19 14.27
N LYS A 87 2.62 -0.37 15.12
CA LYS A 87 2.73 1.09 15.07
C LYS A 87 4.16 1.61 15.22
N LYS A 88 4.98 0.95 16.02
CA LYS A 88 6.39 1.31 16.19
C LYS A 88 7.27 0.82 15.04
N ALA A 89 6.95 -0.36 14.49
CA ALA A 89 7.73 -0.98 13.42
C ALA A 89 7.61 -0.23 12.09
N ILE A 90 6.45 0.40 11.80
CA ILE A 90 6.22 1.13 10.54
C ILE A 90 6.92 2.49 10.49
N ALA A 91 7.35 3.02 11.64
CA ALA A 91 7.94 4.36 11.71
C ALA A 91 9.30 4.43 10.99
N LEU A 92 9.45 5.40 10.08
CA LEU A 92 10.64 5.63 9.26
C LEU A 92 11.80 6.25 10.07
N LYS A 93 12.21 5.58 11.14
CA LYS A 93 13.34 6.03 11.97
C LYS A 93 14.67 5.69 11.31
N PRO A 94 15.70 6.53 11.41
CA PRO A 94 17.04 6.19 10.98
C PRO A 94 17.51 4.85 11.57
N GLY A 95 18.05 3.95 10.72
CA GLY A 95 18.52 2.63 11.12
C GLY A 95 17.43 1.59 11.37
N SER A 96 16.15 1.88 11.10
CA SER A 96 15.09 0.85 11.15
C SER A 96 15.02 0.08 9.83
N GLU A 97 14.72 -1.22 9.89
CA GLU A 97 14.57 -2.09 8.72
C GLU A 97 13.55 -1.54 7.71
N ILE A 98 12.42 -1.02 8.20
CA ILE A 98 11.39 -0.43 7.33
C ILE A 98 11.89 0.80 6.59
N ARG A 99 12.74 1.63 7.25
CA ARG A 99 13.34 2.80 6.60
C ARG A 99 14.31 2.39 5.49
N GLU A 100 15.11 1.37 5.72
CA GLU A 100 16.04 0.85 4.72
C GLU A 100 15.29 0.29 3.52
N MET A 101 14.26 -0.53 3.75
CA MET A 101 13.39 -1.05 2.68
C MET A 101 12.63 0.05 1.93
N TRP A 102 12.13 1.07 2.63
CA TRP A 102 11.42 2.19 2.03
C TRP A 102 12.33 3.07 1.17
N SER A 103 13.58 3.28 1.60
CA SER A 103 14.54 4.11 0.84
C SER A 103 15.20 3.36 -0.31
N ASN A 104 15.44 2.08 -0.16
CA ASN A 104 16.08 1.23 -1.17
C ASN A 104 15.46 -0.17 -1.13
N PHE A 105 14.36 -0.34 -1.86
CA PHE A 105 13.69 -1.62 -1.92
C PHE A 105 14.56 -2.63 -2.67
N PRO A 106 14.83 -3.83 -2.08
CA PRO A 106 15.84 -4.75 -2.59
C PRO A 106 15.40 -5.55 -3.83
N LEU A 107 14.12 -5.49 -4.20
CA LEU A 107 13.60 -6.15 -5.40
C LEU A 107 13.29 -5.12 -6.49
N PRO A 108 13.48 -5.45 -7.76
CA PRO A 108 12.97 -4.63 -8.84
C PRO A 108 11.44 -4.63 -8.86
N LEU A 109 10.87 -3.50 -9.22
CA LEU A 109 9.46 -3.42 -9.64
C LEU A 109 9.36 -3.93 -11.07
N ASP A 110 8.25 -4.58 -11.39
CA ASP A 110 7.92 -4.98 -12.75
C ASP A 110 7.45 -3.73 -13.52
N PHE A 111 8.21 -3.31 -14.51
CA PHE A 111 7.86 -2.19 -15.37
C PHE A 111 7.66 -2.68 -16.80
N LYS A 112 6.41 -2.69 -17.25
CA LYS A 112 6.02 -3.16 -18.59
C LYS A 112 5.59 -1.99 -19.43
N VAL A 113 6.07 -1.93 -20.66
CA VAL A 113 5.68 -0.92 -21.63
C VAL A 113 5.09 -1.59 -22.86
N TYR A 114 3.97 -1.07 -23.32
CA TYR A 114 3.28 -1.51 -24.53
C TYR A 114 3.19 -0.32 -25.47
N LEU A 115 3.70 -0.47 -26.69
CA LEU A 115 3.68 0.55 -27.72
C LEU A 115 2.56 0.27 -28.73
N PHE A 116 1.96 1.33 -29.27
CA PHE A 116 0.98 1.20 -30.34
C PHE A 116 1.63 1.46 -31.70
N ASN A 117 1.87 0.40 -32.47
CA ASN A 117 2.33 0.46 -33.85
C ASN A 117 1.18 0.94 -34.77
N VAL A 118 1.41 1.97 -35.57
CA VAL A 118 0.43 2.49 -36.55
C VAL A 118 0.55 1.69 -37.85
N THR A 119 -0.50 0.95 -38.19
CA THR A 119 -0.48 0.07 -39.37
C THR A 119 -0.90 0.72 -40.66
N ASN A 120 -1.54 1.92 -40.62
CA ASN A 120 -2.06 2.62 -41.78
C ASN A 120 -1.66 4.12 -41.86
N PRO A 121 -0.36 4.48 -41.72
CA PRO A 121 0.08 5.86 -41.61
C PRO A 121 -0.33 6.73 -42.82
N ASP A 122 -0.32 6.16 -44.05
CA ASP A 122 -0.70 6.90 -45.26
C ASP A 122 -2.20 7.14 -45.34
N GLU A 123 -3.03 6.19 -44.92
CA GLU A 123 -4.49 6.39 -44.84
C GLU A 123 -4.88 7.49 -43.84
N ILE A 124 -4.11 7.63 -42.71
CA ILE A 124 -4.32 8.70 -41.73
C ILE A 124 -4.07 10.07 -42.34
N LYS A 125 -3.05 10.21 -43.18
CA LYS A 125 -2.78 11.46 -43.94
C LYS A 125 -3.96 11.88 -44.84
N GLU A 126 -4.76 10.91 -45.25
CA GLU A 126 -5.97 11.12 -46.08
C GLU A 126 -7.25 11.31 -45.24
N GLY A 127 -7.14 11.35 -43.90
CA GLY A 127 -8.28 11.56 -43.01
C GLY A 127 -9.00 10.29 -42.56
N LYS A 128 -8.45 9.09 -42.85
CA LYS A 128 -9.03 7.84 -42.37
C LYS A 128 -8.65 7.56 -40.92
N LYS A 129 -9.49 6.79 -40.26
CA LYS A 129 -9.32 6.38 -38.88
C LYS A 129 -7.99 5.62 -38.66
N PRO A 130 -7.22 5.93 -37.57
CA PRO A 130 -6.01 5.20 -37.21
C PRO A 130 -6.31 3.74 -36.91
N LYS A 131 -5.44 2.83 -37.38
CA LYS A 131 -5.44 1.41 -37.07
C LYS A 131 -4.17 1.10 -36.33
N LEU A 132 -4.32 0.58 -35.10
CA LEU A 132 -3.25 0.35 -34.17
C LEU A 132 -3.05 -1.15 -33.94
N GLN A 133 -1.80 -1.51 -33.69
CA GLN A 133 -1.40 -2.82 -33.22
C GLN A 133 -0.58 -2.64 -31.95
N GLU A 134 -1.05 -3.17 -30.84
CA GLU A 134 -0.28 -3.20 -29.64
C GLU A 134 0.93 -4.14 -29.76
N VAL A 135 2.09 -3.68 -29.30
CA VAL A 135 3.35 -4.44 -29.26
C VAL A 135 3.93 -4.32 -27.86
N GLY A 136 4.02 -5.43 -27.15
CA GLY A 136 4.50 -5.50 -25.77
C GLY A 136 4.27 -6.89 -25.16
N PRO A 137 4.60 -7.05 -23.88
CA PRO A 137 5.32 -6.11 -23.05
C PRO A 137 6.82 -6.01 -23.37
N PHE A 138 7.35 -4.82 -23.48
CA PHE A 138 8.76 -4.56 -23.29
C PHE A 138 8.98 -4.47 -21.78
N PHE A 139 9.58 -5.48 -21.21
CA PHE A 139 9.70 -5.62 -19.76
C PHE A 139 11.03 -5.07 -19.27
N TYR A 140 10.97 -4.23 -18.23
CA TYR A 140 12.12 -3.67 -17.54
C TYR A 140 12.06 -4.00 -16.06
N ASP A 141 13.18 -4.36 -15.47
CA ASP A 141 13.36 -4.40 -14.03
C ASP A 141 13.65 -2.96 -13.55
N GLU A 142 12.71 -2.35 -12.79
CA GLU A 142 12.81 -0.98 -12.30
C GLU A 142 13.32 -0.95 -10.86
N TYR A 143 14.35 -0.18 -10.59
CA TYR A 143 14.87 0.11 -9.26
C TYR A 143 14.60 1.57 -8.89
N LYS A 144 13.83 1.78 -7.83
CA LYS A 144 13.55 3.10 -7.25
C LYS A 144 14.32 3.27 -5.96
N VAL A 145 15.19 4.27 -5.89
CA VAL A 145 16.02 4.56 -4.72
C VAL A 145 15.79 6.00 -4.28
N LYS A 146 15.55 6.17 -2.98
CA LYS A 146 15.47 7.48 -2.34
C LYS A 146 16.84 7.87 -1.80
N LEU A 147 17.36 8.97 -2.28
CA LEU A 147 18.71 9.47 -2.00
C LEU A 147 18.66 10.78 -1.21
N ASP A 148 19.79 11.15 -0.63
CA ASP A 148 19.96 12.43 0.07
C ASP A 148 18.89 12.66 1.15
N LEU A 149 18.68 11.63 2.00
CA LEU A 149 17.68 11.67 3.05
C LEU A 149 18.05 12.67 4.14
N VAL A 150 17.18 13.66 4.36
CA VAL A 150 17.35 14.70 5.39
C VAL A 150 16.20 14.60 6.38
N ASP A 151 16.50 14.18 7.63
CA ASP A 151 15.53 14.09 8.71
C ASP A 151 15.32 15.43 9.41
N ARG A 152 14.06 15.75 9.72
CA ARG A 152 13.63 16.88 10.55
C ARG A 152 12.81 16.34 11.71
N GLU A 153 13.46 16.11 12.84
CA GLU A 153 12.84 15.45 13.99
C GLU A 153 11.70 16.24 14.61
N GLU A 154 11.81 17.57 14.65
CA GLU A 154 10.79 18.44 15.21
C GLU A 154 9.47 18.38 14.41
N GLU A 155 9.57 18.22 13.09
CA GLU A 155 8.43 18.09 12.18
C GLU A 155 7.96 16.64 12.01
N ASP A 156 8.72 15.66 12.52
CA ASP A 156 8.53 14.22 12.24
C ASP A 156 8.57 13.90 10.74
N SER A 157 9.44 14.56 9.99
CA SER A 157 9.52 14.44 8.53
C SER A 157 10.89 13.99 8.04
N VAL A 158 10.91 13.50 6.80
CA VAL A 158 12.12 13.18 6.03
C VAL A 158 11.94 13.68 4.61
N GLU A 159 12.99 14.32 4.08
CA GLU A 159 13.06 14.84 2.72
C GLU A 159 14.05 14.01 1.90
N TYR A 160 13.76 13.75 0.62
CA TYR A 160 14.59 12.93 -0.25
C TYR A 160 14.46 13.32 -1.73
N SER A 161 15.44 12.90 -2.55
CA SER A 161 15.38 12.86 -4.01
C SER A 161 15.14 11.44 -4.50
N LEU A 162 14.40 11.27 -5.59
CA LEU A 162 14.13 9.97 -6.19
C LEU A 162 15.08 9.71 -7.37
N LYS A 163 15.54 8.46 -7.49
CA LYS A 163 16.26 7.96 -8.65
C LYS A 163 15.61 6.67 -9.12
N SER A 164 15.12 6.67 -10.38
CA SER A 164 14.65 5.46 -11.05
C SER A 164 15.68 4.97 -12.05
N THR A 165 15.86 3.65 -12.12
CA THR A 165 16.77 3.01 -13.08
C THR A 165 16.07 1.80 -13.67
N TRP A 166 15.98 1.72 -14.99
CA TRP A 166 15.33 0.64 -15.72
C TRP A 166 16.36 -0.20 -16.45
N PHE A 167 16.29 -1.52 -16.29
CA PHE A 167 17.10 -2.49 -17.01
C PHE A 167 16.20 -3.40 -17.83
N PHE A 168 16.42 -3.43 -19.15
CA PHE A 168 15.64 -4.28 -20.04
C PHE A 168 15.80 -5.76 -19.68
N ASN A 169 14.68 -6.47 -19.56
CA ASN A 169 14.66 -7.90 -19.23
C ASN A 169 14.08 -8.74 -20.37
N PRO A 170 14.94 -9.25 -21.29
CA PRO A 170 14.48 -10.00 -22.47
C PRO A 170 13.77 -11.31 -22.10
N LYS A 171 14.07 -11.89 -20.93
CA LYS A 171 13.44 -13.16 -20.50
C LYS A 171 11.96 -12.98 -20.15
N LYS A 172 11.59 -11.79 -19.64
CA LYS A 172 10.22 -11.45 -19.29
C LYS A 172 9.47 -10.72 -20.41
N SER A 173 10.15 -10.39 -21.52
CA SER A 173 9.59 -9.64 -22.66
C SER A 173 8.97 -10.51 -23.75
N ASN A 174 8.60 -11.76 -23.44
CA ASN A 174 7.90 -12.67 -24.37
C ASN A 174 8.57 -12.82 -25.75
N GLY A 175 9.90 -12.78 -25.80
CA GLY A 175 10.69 -12.89 -27.02
C GLY A 175 10.99 -11.56 -27.72
N LEU A 176 10.46 -10.45 -27.22
CA LEU A 176 10.80 -9.10 -27.69
C LEU A 176 12.21 -8.73 -27.22
N THR A 177 12.92 -7.99 -28.08
CA THR A 177 14.34 -7.63 -27.89
C THR A 177 14.57 -6.12 -27.77
N GLY A 178 13.55 -5.32 -28.13
CA GLY A 178 13.67 -3.88 -28.32
C GLY A 178 14.14 -3.46 -29.70
N GLU A 179 14.58 -4.42 -30.54
CA GLU A 179 15.00 -4.18 -31.94
C GLU A 179 13.83 -4.21 -32.94
N GLU A 180 12.61 -4.46 -32.44
CA GLU A 180 11.40 -4.50 -33.25
C GLU A 180 11.15 -3.11 -33.87
N GLU A 181 11.14 -3.07 -35.22
CA GLU A 181 10.78 -1.86 -35.96
C GLU A 181 9.26 -1.68 -36.00
N MET A 182 8.82 -0.45 -35.72
CA MET A 182 7.43 -0.06 -35.80
C MET A 182 7.27 1.32 -36.42
N VAL A 183 6.10 1.58 -36.91
CA VAL A 183 5.69 2.92 -37.36
C VAL A 183 5.04 3.62 -36.17
N TYR A 184 5.67 4.70 -35.72
CA TYR A 184 5.30 5.36 -34.49
C TYR A 184 5.16 6.87 -34.67
N PRO A 185 4.22 7.56 -33.99
CA PRO A 185 4.13 9.00 -34.05
C PRO A 185 5.40 9.65 -33.49
N HIS A 186 5.98 10.60 -34.21
CA HIS A 186 7.14 11.34 -33.72
C HIS A 186 6.72 12.29 -32.61
N LEU A 187 6.94 11.90 -31.35
CA LEU A 187 6.41 12.57 -30.17
C LEU A 187 6.82 14.05 -30.08
N MET A 188 8.07 14.37 -30.46
CA MET A 188 8.54 15.77 -30.48
C MET A 188 7.76 16.62 -31.49
N ILE A 189 7.51 16.11 -32.69
CA ILE A 189 6.72 16.85 -33.71
C ILE A 189 5.29 17.05 -33.23
N LEU A 190 4.64 15.98 -32.74
CA LEU A 190 3.27 16.08 -32.22
C LEU A 190 3.19 17.01 -31.00
N GLY A 191 4.13 16.88 -30.06
CA GLY A 191 4.19 17.74 -28.88
C GLY A 191 4.34 19.22 -29.23
N MET A 192 5.28 19.56 -30.15
CA MET A 192 5.48 20.93 -30.60
C MET A 192 4.25 21.51 -31.31
N VAL A 193 3.64 20.74 -32.21
CA VAL A 193 2.43 21.18 -32.94
C VAL A 193 1.26 21.33 -31.99
N GLY A 194 1.02 20.35 -31.11
CA GLY A 194 -0.06 20.35 -30.14
C GLY A 194 0.06 21.51 -29.12
N ALA A 195 1.24 21.71 -28.52
CA ALA A 195 1.49 22.84 -27.62
C ALA A 195 1.28 24.19 -28.35
N THR A 196 1.75 24.30 -29.60
CA THR A 196 1.57 25.52 -30.39
C THR A 196 0.09 25.79 -30.70
N LEU A 197 -0.70 24.77 -30.97
CA LEU A 197 -2.14 24.91 -31.21
C LEU A 197 -2.88 25.42 -29.97
N ILE A 198 -2.45 25.04 -28.80
CA ILE A 198 -3.04 25.48 -27.52
C ILE A 198 -2.60 26.90 -27.17
N GLU A 199 -1.29 27.19 -27.20
CA GLU A 199 -0.74 28.44 -26.70
C GLU A 199 -0.71 29.57 -27.72
N LYS A 200 -0.28 29.26 -28.96
CA LYS A 200 -0.02 30.26 -30.04
C LYS A 200 -0.41 29.73 -31.42
N PRO A 201 -1.71 29.49 -31.71
CA PRO A 201 -2.16 28.87 -32.98
C PRO A 201 -1.67 29.57 -34.24
N ALA A 202 -1.39 30.88 -34.15
CA ALA A 202 -0.84 31.68 -35.26
C ALA A 202 0.59 31.25 -35.66
N ALA A 203 1.36 30.68 -34.73
CA ALA A 203 2.75 30.28 -34.93
C ALA A 203 2.95 28.91 -35.59
N VAL A 204 1.88 28.12 -35.81
CA VAL A 204 1.94 26.75 -36.38
C VAL A 204 2.71 26.69 -37.70
N GLY A 205 2.58 27.70 -38.55
CA GLY A 205 3.36 27.77 -39.80
C GLY A 205 4.87 27.96 -39.59
N ILE A 206 5.28 28.61 -38.52
CA ILE A 206 6.71 28.74 -38.12
C ILE A 206 7.21 27.40 -37.60
N VAL A 207 6.43 26.75 -36.74
CA VAL A 207 6.76 25.41 -36.23
C VAL A 207 6.89 24.41 -37.37
N GLY A 208 6.03 24.48 -38.41
CA GLY A 208 6.15 23.63 -39.59
C GLY A 208 7.49 23.81 -40.31
N LYS A 209 7.98 25.05 -40.46
CA LYS A 209 9.32 25.32 -41.03
C LYS A 209 10.45 24.80 -40.13
N ALA A 210 10.30 24.94 -38.83
CA ALA A 210 11.28 24.42 -37.88
C ALA A 210 11.32 22.88 -37.90
N VAL A 211 10.18 22.20 -38.04
CA VAL A 211 10.13 20.75 -38.22
C VAL A 211 10.89 20.32 -39.50
N ASP A 212 10.69 21.05 -40.61
CA ASP A 212 11.42 20.78 -41.85
C ASP A 212 12.97 20.92 -41.66
N SER A 213 13.41 21.90 -40.88
CA SER A 213 14.83 22.12 -40.62
C SER A 213 15.39 21.07 -39.64
N ILE A 214 14.79 20.91 -38.49
CA ILE A 214 15.30 20.08 -37.38
C ILE A 214 15.25 18.59 -37.73
N PHE A 215 14.21 18.15 -38.44
CA PHE A 215 13.97 16.74 -38.79
C PHE A 215 14.19 16.43 -40.27
N HIS A 216 14.93 17.30 -41.00
CA HIS A 216 15.38 17.09 -42.38
C HIS A 216 14.23 16.84 -43.38
N LYS A 217 13.17 17.68 -43.31
CA LYS A 217 11.99 17.64 -44.19
C LYS A 217 11.30 16.27 -44.19
N PRO A 218 10.76 15.84 -43.03
CA PRO A 218 10.02 14.60 -42.97
C PRO A 218 8.83 14.62 -43.91
N ASP A 219 8.47 13.47 -44.49
CA ASP A 219 7.32 13.28 -45.33
C ASP A 219 6.05 12.86 -44.55
N SER A 220 6.25 12.54 -43.25
CA SER A 220 5.22 12.12 -42.31
C SER A 220 5.55 12.54 -40.90
N ILE A 221 4.53 12.67 -40.04
CA ILE A 221 4.72 12.70 -38.59
C ILE A 221 4.99 11.29 -38.02
N PHE A 222 4.74 10.26 -38.83
CA PHE A 222 5.04 8.89 -38.41
C PHE A 222 6.46 8.53 -38.81
N VAL A 223 7.24 8.02 -37.87
CA VAL A 223 8.62 7.58 -38.06
C VAL A 223 8.70 6.06 -37.93
N ARG A 224 9.52 5.43 -38.77
CA ARG A 224 9.91 4.03 -38.57
C ARG A 224 11.13 3.99 -37.63
N ALA A 225 10.93 3.39 -36.46
CA ALA A 225 11.97 3.35 -35.43
C ALA A 225 11.92 2.03 -34.65
N LYS A 226 13.00 1.69 -34.00
CA LYS A 226 13.05 0.54 -33.10
C LYS A 226 12.40 0.88 -31.75
N ALA A 227 11.81 -0.11 -31.12
CA ALA A 227 11.19 0.07 -29.81
C ALA A 227 12.14 0.67 -28.78
N LYS A 228 13.40 0.20 -28.72
CA LYS A 228 14.42 0.73 -27.81
C LYS A 228 14.75 2.21 -28.06
N ASP A 229 14.75 2.65 -29.35
CA ASP A 229 15.01 4.05 -29.69
C ASP A 229 13.88 4.95 -29.21
N ILE A 230 12.62 4.49 -29.34
CA ILE A 230 11.45 5.20 -28.84
C ILE A 230 11.47 5.30 -27.31
N LEU A 231 11.81 4.20 -26.66
CA LEU A 231 11.70 4.08 -25.20
C LEU A 231 12.91 4.68 -24.45
N PHE A 232 14.16 4.38 -24.88
CA PHE A 232 15.36 4.72 -24.10
C PHE A 232 16.51 5.32 -24.90
N ASP A 233 16.88 4.78 -26.10
CA ASP A 233 18.11 5.20 -26.80
C ASP A 233 17.97 6.57 -27.48
N GLY A 234 16.73 6.92 -27.87
CA GLY A 234 16.34 8.24 -28.34
C GLY A 234 16.39 8.42 -29.86
N LEU A 235 15.41 9.17 -30.35
CA LEU A 235 15.34 9.65 -31.73
C LEU A 235 16.11 10.97 -31.86
N PRO A 236 16.81 11.21 -33.00
CA PRO A 236 17.67 12.39 -33.15
C PRO A 236 16.87 13.70 -33.30
N VAL A 237 17.39 14.76 -32.66
CA VAL A 237 16.90 16.13 -32.76
C VAL A 237 18.10 17.01 -33.14
N ASP A 238 18.12 17.47 -34.39
CA ASP A 238 19.26 18.23 -34.93
C ASP A 238 19.06 19.75 -34.74
N CYS A 239 19.74 20.31 -33.77
CA CYS A 239 19.76 21.74 -33.49
C CYS A 239 21.01 22.45 -34.03
N THR A 240 21.72 21.87 -35.00
CA THR A 240 22.80 22.56 -35.72
C THR A 240 22.28 23.53 -36.79
N VAL A 241 20.93 23.60 -36.95
CA VAL A 241 20.22 24.43 -37.90
C VAL A 241 20.47 25.94 -37.70
N THR A 242 20.58 26.70 -38.79
CA THR A 242 20.90 28.11 -38.77
C THR A 242 19.76 29.00 -39.25
N ASP A 243 18.69 28.44 -39.81
CA ASP A 243 17.52 29.19 -40.20
C ASP A 243 16.75 29.73 -38.99
N PHE A 244 15.98 30.80 -39.19
CA PHE A 244 15.27 31.51 -38.13
C PHE A 244 14.28 30.60 -37.37
N ALA A 245 13.49 29.79 -38.11
CA ALA A 245 12.44 28.99 -37.50
C ALA A 245 13.04 27.82 -36.68
N GLY A 246 14.01 27.11 -37.26
CA GLY A 246 14.74 26.02 -36.60
C GLY A 246 15.49 26.49 -35.38
N SER A 247 16.25 27.57 -35.49
CA SER A 247 17.02 28.14 -34.37
C SER A 247 16.12 28.60 -33.22
N ALA A 248 15.00 29.28 -33.53
CA ALA A 248 14.04 29.72 -32.51
C ALA A 248 13.40 28.57 -31.74
N VAL A 249 12.97 27.52 -32.45
CA VAL A 249 12.38 26.31 -31.83
C VAL A 249 13.43 25.53 -31.06
N CYS A 250 14.65 25.38 -31.57
CA CYS A 250 15.74 24.72 -30.85
C CYS A 250 16.12 25.43 -29.56
N ASN A 251 16.13 26.75 -29.52
CA ASN A 251 16.35 27.50 -28.28
C ASN A 251 15.23 27.24 -27.26
N LEU A 252 13.97 27.17 -27.70
CA LEU A 252 12.86 26.80 -26.84
C LEU A 252 12.97 25.37 -26.33
N LEU A 253 13.30 24.42 -27.20
CA LEU A 253 13.49 23.01 -26.81
C LEU A 253 14.58 22.85 -25.76
N LYS A 254 15.68 23.58 -25.84
CA LYS A 254 16.79 23.53 -24.86
C LYS A 254 16.35 23.99 -23.46
N THR A 255 15.36 24.90 -23.38
CA THR A 255 14.87 25.43 -22.10
C THR A 255 13.70 24.62 -21.55
N GLU A 256 12.79 24.17 -22.40
CA GLU A 256 11.52 23.54 -21.98
C GLU A 256 11.57 22.02 -21.97
N ALA A 257 12.28 21.40 -22.94
CA ALA A 257 12.33 19.94 -23.04
C ALA A 257 13.42 19.33 -22.14
N LYS A 258 13.10 19.14 -20.87
CA LYS A 258 14.04 18.67 -19.83
C LYS A 258 14.57 17.24 -20.07
N ASP A 259 13.89 16.44 -20.89
CA ASP A 259 14.25 15.04 -21.16
C ASP A 259 15.11 14.86 -22.42
N LEU A 260 15.61 15.96 -23.02
CA LEU A 260 16.55 15.91 -24.13
C LEU A 260 17.95 15.50 -23.63
N VAL A 261 18.48 14.44 -24.20
CA VAL A 261 19.84 13.94 -23.92
C VAL A 261 20.82 14.49 -24.96
N PRO A 262 21.89 15.19 -24.56
CA PRO A 262 22.92 15.68 -25.50
C PRO A 262 23.59 14.52 -26.27
N ASP A 263 23.74 14.68 -27.59
CA ASP A 263 24.40 13.73 -28.51
C ASP A 263 25.41 14.43 -29.43
N GLY A 264 26.25 15.28 -28.85
CA GLY A 264 27.23 16.13 -29.53
C GLY A 264 26.89 17.62 -29.44
N GLU A 265 27.62 18.44 -30.20
CA GLU A 265 27.41 19.88 -30.20
C GLU A 265 26.11 20.24 -30.91
N ASN A 266 25.17 20.84 -30.19
CA ASN A 266 23.82 21.21 -30.66
C ASN A 266 23.01 20.05 -31.27
N ARG A 267 23.34 18.81 -30.91
CA ARG A 267 22.56 17.61 -31.27
C ARG A 267 22.03 16.96 -30.01
N TYR A 268 20.83 16.45 -30.10
CA TYR A 268 20.14 15.85 -28.97
C TYR A 268 19.43 14.57 -29.42
N LYS A 269 19.07 13.76 -28.44
CA LYS A 269 18.18 12.62 -28.58
C LYS A 269 16.99 12.78 -27.67
N PHE A 270 15.84 12.37 -28.12
CA PHE A 270 14.61 12.32 -27.32
C PHE A 270 14.05 10.91 -27.28
N SER A 271 13.75 10.41 -26.09
CA SER A 271 13.05 9.16 -25.84
C SER A 271 12.11 9.32 -24.66
N ILE A 272 11.19 8.36 -24.48
CA ILE A 272 10.14 8.47 -23.44
C ILE A 272 10.76 8.41 -22.02
N PHE A 273 11.73 7.53 -21.79
CA PHE A 273 12.30 7.28 -20.46
C PHE A 273 13.82 7.52 -20.37
N GLY A 274 14.54 7.59 -21.51
CA GLY A 274 15.99 7.61 -21.51
C GLY A 274 16.61 8.79 -20.76
N GLY A 275 16.02 9.98 -20.87
CA GLY A 275 16.48 11.18 -20.15
C GLY A 275 16.38 11.06 -18.62
N LYS A 276 15.51 10.19 -18.12
CA LYS A 276 15.27 9.95 -16.69
C LYS A 276 16.00 8.72 -16.16
N ASN A 277 16.45 7.81 -17.05
CA ASN A 277 17.04 6.54 -16.66
C ASN A 277 18.36 6.73 -15.90
N GLY A 278 18.38 6.32 -14.63
CA GLY A 278 19.56 6.39 -13.77
C GLY A 278 19.92 7.81 -13.32
N THR A 279 19.06 8.81 -13.57
CA THR A 279 19.26 10.19 -13.12
C THR A 279 18.56 10.44 -11.78
N ILE A 280 19.13 11.34 -10.97
CA ILE A 280 18.50 11.79 -9.74
C ILE A 280 17.50 12.88 -10.11
N ALA A 281 16.23 12.71 -9.72
CA ALA A 281 15.21 13.74 -9.91
C ALA A 281 15.63 15.03 -9.17
N PRO A 282 15.58 16.20 -9.81
CA PRO A 282 15.94 17.46 -9.16
C PRO A 282 14.90 17.86 -8.11
N GLN A 283 13.64 17.47 -8.28
CA GLN A 283 12.58 17.70 -7.33
C GLN A 283 12.74 16.83 -6.10
N ARG A 284 12.54 17.41 -4.93
CA ARG A 284 12.59 16.72 -3.65
C ARG A 284 11.19 16.52 -3.08
N MET A 285 10.99 15.41 -2.41
CA MET A 285 9.75 15.09 -1.71
C MET A 285 9.99 15.05 -0.21
N LYS A 286 9.11 15.68 0.57
CA LYS A 286 9.12 15.66 2.03
C LYS A 286 7.89 14.93 2.54
N VAL A 287 8.11 13.90 3.38
CA VAL A 287 7.04 13.08 3.92
C VAL A 287 7.16 12.93 5.43
N LEU A 288 6.03 12.63 6.10
CA LEU A 288 6.03 12.31 7.52
C LEU A 288 6.60 10.92 7.78
N ARG A 289 7.38 10.79 8.88
CA ARG A 289 8.03 9.54 9.29
C ARG A 289 7.11 8.61 10.06
N GLY A 290 5.99 9.10 10.60
CA GLY A 290 5.05 8.31 11.39
C GLY A 290 5.52 7.96 12.80
N VAL A 291 6.53 8.68 13.33
CA VAL A 291 7.05 8.46 14.69
C VAL A 291 6.10 9.01 15.74
N LYS A 292 5.56 10.23 15.50
CA LYS A 292 4.57 10.86 16.38
C LYS A 292 3.20 10.22 16.24
N ASN A 293 2.77 9.98 14.99
CA ASN A 293 1.51 9.34 14.66
C ASN A 293 1.69 8.38 13.50
N TYR A 294 1.51 7.07 13.74
CA TYR A 294 1.67 6.03 12.73
C TYR A 294 0.74 6.16 11.53
N LYS A 295 -0.42 6.84 11.69
CA LYS A 295 -1.38 7.09 10.60
C LYS A 295 -0.86 8.10 9.56
N ASP A 296 0.17 8.85 9.91
CA ASP A 296 0.77 9.84 9.04
C ASP A 296 2.02 9.33 8.30
N VAL A 297 2.41 8.06 8.47
CA VAL A 297 3.60 7.52 7.81
C VAL A 297 3.49 7.67 6.29
N GLY A 298 4.52 8.23 5.66
CA GLY A 298 4.57 8.45 4.21
C GLY A 298 3.71 9.59 3.69
N ARG A 299 2.92 10.28 4.53
CA ARG A 299 2.08 11.41 4.10
C ARG A 299 2.94 12.54 3.57
N VAL A 300 2.64 12.97 2.34
CA VAL A 300 3.38 14.03 1.65
C VAL A 300 3.07 15.37 2.29
N LEU A 301 4.12 16.14 2.61
CA LEU A 301 4.05 17.49 3.14
C LEU A 301 4.47 18.53 2.13
N GLU A 302 5.51 18.25 1.36
CA GLU A 302 6.09 19.16 0.37
C GLU A 302 6.57 18.37 -0.85
N TYR A 303 6.45 18.98 -2.00
CA TYR A 303 7.07 18.54 -3.24
C TYR A 303 7.74 19.74 -3.91
N ASP A 304 9.01 19.59 -4.28
CA ASP A 304 9.84 20.65 -4.85
C ASP A 304 9.88 21.93 -3.97
N GLY A 305 9.92 21.72 -2.64
CA GLY A 305 9.95 22.80 -1.64
C GLY A 305 8.65 23.56 -1.44
N LYS A 306 7.54 23.12 -2.07
CA LYS A 306 6.21 23.74 -1.97
C LYS A 306 5.28 22.87 -1.13
N PRO A 307 4.44 23.46 -0.25
CA PRO A 307 3.48 22.72 0.57
C PRO A 307 2.21 22.31 -0.20
N ALA A 308 2.03 22.76 -1.42
CA ALA A 308 0.98 22.43 -2.37
C ALA A 308 1.48 22.68 -3.79
N LEU A 309 0.86 22.06 -4.79
CA LEU A 309 1.07 22.42 -6.20
C LEU A 309 0.55 23.85 -6.46
N ASP A 310 0.97 24.42 -7.56
CA ASP A 310 0.50 25.72 -8.07
C ASP A 310 0.04 25.63 -9.54
N ILE A 311 -0.42 24.44 -9.94
CA ILE A 311 -0.75 24.08 -11.32
C ILE A 311 -2.25 24.25 -11.59
N TRP A 312 -3.06 23.87 -10.61
CA TRP A 312 -4.52 23.84 -10.74
C TRP A 312 -5.16 25.13 -10.23
N PRO A 313 -6.33 25.52 -10.77
CA PRO A 313 -6.96 26.79 -10.38
C PRO A 313 -7.51 26.83 -8.96
N GLU A 314 -7.76 25.65 -8.34
CA GLU A 314 -8.37 25.55 -7.01
C GLU A 314 -7.43 24.89 -6.01
N ASP A 315 -7.38 25.42 -4.77
CA ASP A 315 -6.45 24.98 -3.73
C ASP A 315 -6.57 23.49 -3.37
N HIS A 316 -7.79 22.96 -3.36
CA HIS A 316 -8.01 21.55 -2.99
C HIS A 316 -7.42 20.55 -4.00
N CYS A 317 -7.32 20.95 -5.28
CA CYS A 317 -6.67 20.15 -6.33
C CYS A 317 -5.14 20.25 -6.31
N ASN A 318 -4.61 21.31 -5.72
CA ASN A 318 -3.18 21.48 -5.50
C ASN A 318 -2.69 20.81 -4.21
N ALA A 319 -3.61 20.42 -3.29
CA ALA A 319 -3.26 19.84 -2.01
C ALA A 319 -2.67 18.41 -2.16
N PHE A 320 -1.63 18.12 -1.37
CA PHE A 320 -1.09 16.78 -1.26
C PHE A 320 -1.94 15.94 -0.32
N ASN A 321 -2.63 14.94 -0.85
CA ASN A 321 -3.41 14.00 -0.08
C ASN A 321 -2.77 12.61 -0.13
N GLY A 322 -2.70 11.95 1.03
CA GLY A 322 -2.17 10.59 1.13
C GLY A 322 -0.65 10.51 1.17
N THR A 323 -0.13 9.35 0.81
CA THR A 323 1.29 9.01 0.94
C THR A 323 2.07 9.20 -0.36
N ASP A 324 3.37 8.94 -0.31
CA ASP A 324 4.27 8.91 -1.48
C ASP A 324 4.11 7.67 -2.37
N SER A 325 3.01 6.94 -2.24
CA SER A 325 2.67 5.67 -2.93
C SER A 325 3.63 4.48 -2.67
N THR A 326 4.57 4.58 -1.76
CA THR A 326 5.55 3.51 -1.47
C THR A 326 5.44 2.94 -0.06
N ILE A 327 4.77 3.65 0.86
CA ILE A 327 4.46 3.20 2.21
C ILE A 327 3.08 3.69 2.61
N PHE A 328 2.36 2.89 3.39
CA PHE A 328 0.98 3.18 3.78
C PHE A 328 0.77 2.95 5.29
N PRO A 329 -0.15 3.68 5.93
CA PRO A 329 -0.49 3.48 7.33
C PRO A 329 -1.06 2.07 7.59
N PRO A 330 -0.56 1.34 8.60
CA PRO A 330 -1.06 0.01 8.94
C PRO A 330 -2.38 0.05 9.71
N LEU A 331 -3.02 -1.12 9.86
CA LEU A 331 -4.25 -1.33 10.64
C LEU A 331 -5.47 -0.63 10.04
N PHE A 332 -5.59 -0.61 8.73
CA PHE A 332 -6.75 -0.12 8.00
C PHE A 332 -7.79 -1.24 7.73
N GLY A 333 -8.97 -0.87 7.31
CA GLY A 333 -10.09 -1.77 7.03
C GLY A 333 -10.79 -1.45 5.71
N PRO A 334 -11.89 -2.18 5.40
CA PRO A 334 -12.68 -1.96 4.17
C PRO A 334 -13.31 -0.57 4.04
N ASP A 335 -13.44 0.16 5.15
CA ASP A 335 -14.02 1.51 5.16
C ASP A 335 -12.97 2.61 4.91
N ASP A 336 -11.68 2.23 4.81
CA ASP A 336 -10.58 3.17 4.60
C ASP A 336 -10.14 3.14 3.14
N ASP A 337 -10.07 4.31 2.49
CA ASP A 337 -9.47 4.47 1.17
C ASP A 337 -7.95 4.52 1.24
N ILE A 338 -7.29 4.01 0.22
CA ILE A 338 -5.84 4.12 0.06
C ILE A 338 -5.54 5.31 -0.84
N VAL A 339 -5.02 6.38 -0.25
CA VAL A 339 -4.76 7.63 -0.97
C VAL A 339 -3.26 7.84 -1.12
N SER A 340 -2.82 8.24 -2.32
CA SER A 340 -1.43 8.57 -2.60
C SER A 340 -1.30 9.74 -3.57
N PHE A 341 -0.25 10.52 -3.41
CA PHE A 341 0.13 11.58 -4.35
C PHE A 341 1.02 11.02 -5.45
N GLY A 342 0.59 11.19 -6.71
CA GLY A 342 1.35 10.87 -7.91
C GLY A 342 1.98 12.12 -8.49
N TYR A 343 3.29 12.26 -8.34
CA TYR A 343 4.01 13.42 -8.88
C TYR A 343 4.06 13.40 -10.41
N GLU A 344 4.01 12.23 -11.03
CA GLU A 344 3.99 12.05 -12.49
C GLU A 344 2.71 12.56 -13.13
N ILE A 345 1.63 12.58 -12.38
CA ILE A 345 0.31 13.02 -12.84
C ILE A 345 -0.16 14.30 -12.13
N CYS A 346 0.69 14.87 -11.26
CA CYS A 346 0.42 16.10 -10.51
C CYS A 346 -0.93 16.13 -9.77
N ARG A 347 -1.33 14.99 -9.19
CA ARG A 347 -2.55 14.88 -8.38
C ARG A 347 -2.49 13.70 -7.43
N SER A 348 -3.34 13.73 -6.41
CA SER A 348 -3.58 12.57 -5.56
C SER A 348 -4.68 11.71 -6.14
N LEU A 349 -4.53 10.38 -6.03
CA LEU A 349 -5.54 9.40 -6.40
C LEU A 349 -5.93 8.56 -5.19
N SER A 350 -7.19 8.15 -5.16
CA SER A 350 -7.76 7.26 -4.16
C SER A 350 -8.05 5.89 -4.77
N ALA A 351 -7.63 4.85 -4.09
CA ALA A 351 -8.05 3.50 -4.38
C ALA A 351 -9.12 3.07 -3.37
N HIS A 352 -10.21 2.49 -3.88
CA HIS A 352 -11.40 2.13 -3.13
C HIS A 352 -11.51 0.62 -2.95
N TYR A 353 -11.91 0.18 -1.75
CA TYR A 353 -12.11 -1.22 -1.45
C TYR A 353 -13.22 -1.85 -2.32
N LYS A 354 -12.96 -3.05 -2.81
CA LYS A 354 -13.92 -3.85 -3.58
C LYS A 354 -14.34 -5.13 -2.85
N HIS A 355 -13.38 -5.97 -2.46
CA HIS A 355 -13.66 -7.24 -1.83
C HIS A 355 -12.46 -7.81 -1.06
N HIS A 356 -12.73 -8.81 -0.22
CA HIS A 356 -11.64 -9.61 0.37
C HIS A 356 -11.01 -10.52 -0.68
N SER A 357 -9.69 -10.61 -0.65
CA SER A 357 -8.90 -11.43 -1.56
C SER A 357 -7.89 -12.28 -0.79
N LYS A 358 -7.12 -13.08 -1.51
CA LYS A 358 -6.08 -13.92 -0.92
C LYS A 358 -4.92 -14.10 -1.89
N ILE A 359 -3.79 -13.52 -1.57
CA ILE A 359 -2.55 -13.62 -2.37
C ILE A 359 -1.56 -14.56 -1.68
N LYS A 360 -1.09 -15.59 -2.39
CA LYS A 360 -0.11 -16.58 -1.90
C LYS A 360 -0.45 -17.12 -0.49
N GLY A 361 -1.74 -17.25 -0.16
CA GLY A 361 -2.22 -17.76 1.12
C GLY A 361 -2.32 -16.74 2.26
N VAL A 362 -2.04 -15.46 2.03
CA VAL A 362 -2.29 -14.34 2.95
C VAL A 362 -3.62 -13.68 2.59
N ASN A 363 -4.45 -13.38 3.58
CA ASN A 363 -5.69 -12.65 3.38
C ASN A 363 -5.37 -11.19 3.11
N THR A 364 -5.98 -10.62 2.07
CA THR A 364 -5.80 -9.25 1.60
C THR A 364 -7.14 -8.55 1.45
N LEU A 365 -7.08 -7.23 1.36
CA LEU A 365 -8.17 -6.38 0.89
C LEU A 365 -7.81 -5.92 -0.52
N HIS A 366 -8.71 -6.17 -1.46
CA HIS A 366 -8.56 -5.78 -2.87
C HIS A 366 -9.13 -4.39 -3.09
N TYR A 367 -8.31 -3.51 -3.68
CA TYR A 367 -8.63 -2.12 -4.00
C TYR A 367 -8.46 -1.88 -5.50
N THR A 368 -9.28 -0.99 -6.04
CA THR A 368 -9.13 -0.49 -7.41
C THR A 368 -9.12 1.04 -7.41
N ALA A 369 -8.47 1.61 -8.41
CA ALA A 369 -8.44 3.05 -8.62
C ALA A 369 -8.83 3.39 -10.06
N ASP A 370 -9.32 4.60 -10.24
CA ASP A 370 -9.60 5.19 -11.54
C ASP A 370 -9.03 6.62 -11.63
N LEU A 371 -9.16 7.25 -12.79
CA LEU A 371 -8.69 8.63 -13.01
C LEU A 371 -9.78 9.67 -12.71
N GLY A 372 -10.94 9.24 -12.19
CA GLY A 372 -12.06 10.11 -11.86
C GLY A 372 -12.94 10.48 -13.05
N ASP A 373 -13.93 11.34 -12.80
CA ASP A 373 -14.85 11.89 -13.80
C ASP A 373 -15.00 13.40 -13.62
N MET A 374 -14.16 14.16 -14.28
CA MET A 374 -14.14 15.61 -14.19
C MET A 374 -15.38 16.25 -14.82
N SER A 375 -16.10 15.53 -15.69
CA SER A 375 -17.32 16.04 -16.32
C SER A 375 -18.51 16.06 -15.37
N THR A 376 -18.59 15.12 -14.45
CA THR A 376 -19.74 14.96 -13.54
C THR A 376 -19.42 15.27 -12.08
N ASN A 377 -18.18 15.06 -11.62
CA ASN A 377 -17.77 15.30 -10.23
C ASN A 377 -17.34 16.76 -10.00
N PRO A 378 -18.12 17.56 -9.25
CA PRO A 378 -17.79 18.97 -9.01
C PRO A 378 -16.40 19.18 -8.34
N MET A 379 -15.95 18.23 -7.50
CA MET A 379 -14.67 18.30 -6.81
C MET A 379 -13.47 18.04 -7.72
N GLU A 380 -13.70 17.51 -8.93
CA GLU A 380 -12.64 17.21 -9.90
C GLU A 380 -12.61 18.19 -11.08
N LYS A 381 -13.57 19.12 -11.15
CA LYS A 381 -13.63 20.12 -12.24
C LYS A 381 -12.40 21.00 -12.36
N CYS A 382 -11.67 21.22 -11.28
CA CYS A 382 -10.41 21.98 -11.29
C CYS A 382 -9.31 21.32 -12.13
N PHE A 383 -9.40 20.00 -12.41
CA PHE A 383 -8.48 19.30 -13.29
C PHE A 383 -8.84 19.45 -14.79
N CYS A 384 -9.96 20.08 -15.12
CA CYS A 384 -10.32 20.35 -16.51
C CYS A 384 -9.38 21.37 -17.15
N PRO A 385 -9.12 21.28 -18.48
CA PRO A 385 -8.38 22.32 -19.23
C PRO A 385 -9.01 23.69 -19.06
N THR A 386 -10.32 23.78 -19.25
CA THR A 386 -11.18 24.94 -18.92
C THR A 386 -12.47 24.43 -18.26
N PRO A 387 -13.25 25.29 -17.55
CA PRO A 387 -14.50 24.89 -16.90
C PRO A 387 -15.53 24.24 -17.85
N ASP A 388 -15.46 24.55 -19.14
CA ASP A 388 -16.41 24.09 -20.15
C ASP A 388 -15.89 22.90 -20.98
N THR A 389 -14.62 22.48 -20.81
CA THR A 389 -13.97 21.45 -21.62
C THR A 389 -13.49 20.27 -20.78
N CYS A 390 -14.31 19.84 -19.83
CA CYS A 390 -14.00 18.69 -18.99
C CYS A 390 -14.03 17.38 -19.81
N LEU A 391 -13.02 16.56 -19.61
CA LEU A 391 -12.98 15.21 -20.16
C LEU A 391 -13.90 14.28 -19.37
N PRO A 392 -14.52 13.27 -19.99
CA PRO A 392 -15.34 12.29 -19.30
C PRO A 392 -14.49 11.32 -18.47
N LYS A 393 -15.19 10.42 -17.77
CA LYS A 393 -14.61 9.41 -16.88
C LYS A 393 -13.36 8.74 -17.47
N ASN A 394 -12.36 8.59 -16.63
CA ASN A 394 -11.07 7.93 -16.92
C ASN A 394 -10.26 8.57 -18.06
N LEU A 395 -10.50 9.85 -18.35
CA LEU A 395 -9.65 10.66 -19.20
C LEU A 395 -9.16 11.88 -18.43
N TYR A 396 -7.84 12.09 -18.38
CA TYR A 396 -7.21 13.12 -17.59
C TYR A 396 -6.24 13.95 -18.43
N ASP A 397 -6.49 15.26 -18.53
CA ASP A 397 -5.61 16.18 -19.24
C ASP A 397 -4.36 16.51 -18.39
N MET A 398 -3.22 16.04 -18.86
CA MET A 398 -1.93 16.20 -18.20
C MET A 398 -1.13 17.40 -18.76
N THR A 399 -1.72 18.21 -19.65
CA THR A 399 -1.00 19.30 -20.33
C THR A 399 -0.36 20.28 -19.34
N LYS A 400 -1.09 20.70 -18.32
CA LYS A 400 -0.57 21.62 -17.29
C LYS A 400 0.52 20.98 -16.42
N CYS A 401 0.47 19.68 -16.23
CA CYS A 401 1.43 18.91 -15.44
C CYS A 401 2.74 18.68 -16.20
N LEU A 402 2.63 18.26 -17.46
CA LEU A 402 3.77 17.80 -18.26
C LEU A 402 4.32 18.90 -19.22
N GLY A 403 3.58 19.98 -19.44
CA GLY A 403 3.93 21.01 -20.41
C GLY A 403 3.73 20.59 -21.87
N VAL A 404 3.15 19.42 -22.13
CA VAL A 404 2.84 18.88 -23.44
C VAL A 404 1.43 18.30 -23.46
N PRO A 405 0.68 18.38 -24.60
CA PRO A 405 -0.73 18.01 -24.66
C PRO A 405 -0.95 16.49 -24.63
N ILE A 406 -0.71 15.88 -23.48
CA ILE A 406 -0.90 14.47 -23.25
C ILE A 406 -2.18 14.25 -22.43
N ILE A 407 -2.98 13.28 -22.86
CA ILE A 407 -4.17 12.81 -22.16
C ILE A 407 -3.87 11.45 -21.55
N GLY A 408 -3.98 11.34 -20.22
CA GLY A 408 -3.92 10.07 -19.51
C GLY A 408 -5.26 9.33 -19.62
N SER A 409 -5.21 8.02 -19.74
CA SER A 409 -6.37 7.13 -19.62
C SER A 409 -5.97 5.79 -19.01
N LEU A 410 -6.96 4.97 -18.67
CA LEU A 410 -6.69 3.55 -18.49
C LEU A 410 -6.36 2.90 -19.85
N PRO A 411 -5.57 1.79 -19.87
CA PRO A 411 -5.21 1.13 -21.12
C PRO A 411 -6.42 0.77 -21.96
N HIS A 412 -6.28 0.89 -23.27
CA HIS A 412 -7.34 0.62 -24.26
C HIS A 412 -8.64 1.42 -24.01
N PHE A 413 -8.57 2.57 -23.32
CA PHE A 413 -9.74 3.34 -22.89
C PHE A 413 -10.72 2.52 -22.03
N TYR A 414 -10.19 1.60 -21.22
CA TYR A 414 -11.00 0.81 -20.30
C TYR A 414 -11.85 1.72 -19.41
N ASP A 415 -13.13 1.38 -19.26
CA ASP A 415 -14.11 2.11 -18.44
C ASP A 415 -14.23 3.63 -18.78
N SER A 416 -13.91 4.00 -20.03
CA SER A 416 -14.05 5.35 -20.58
C SER A 416 -15.25 5.44 -21.52
N ASP A 417 -15.62 6.67 -21.97
CA ASP A 417 -16.68 6.89 -22.96
C ASP A 417 -16.35 6.17 -24.28
N GLY A 418 -17.26 5.32 -24.73
CA GLY A 418 -17.10 4.49 -25.94
C GLY A 418 -16.81 5.27 -27.22
N LYS A 419 -17.08 6.59 -27.26
CA LYS A 419 -16.73 7.43 -28.43
C LYS A 419 -15.23 7.43 -28.72
N TYR A 420 -14.37 7.39 -27.67
CA TYR A 420 -12.91 7.38 -27.85
C TYR A 420 -12.42 6.05 -28.40
N LEU A 421 -13.02 4.94 -27.95
CA LEU A 421 -12.74 3.62 -28.51
C LEU A 421 -13.11 3.55 -30.02
N GLN A 422 -14.14 4.27 -30.42
CA GLN A 422 -14.57 4.32 -31.83
C GLN A 422 -13.66 5.19 -32.73
N MET A 423 -12.84 6.06 -32.16
CA MET A 423 -11.93 6.94 -32.91
C MET A 423 -10.74 6.22 -33.52
N VAL A 424 -10.38 5.04 -32.98
CA VAL A 424 -9.24 4.23 -33.42
C VAL A 424 -9.66 2.76 -33.52
N ASP A 425 -8.98 1.98 -34.37
CA ASP A 425 -9.16 0.53 -34.47
C ASP A 425 -7.98 -0.19 -33.81
N GLY A 426 -8.21 -1.40 -33.30
CA GLY A 426 -7.15 -2.25 -32.70
C GLY A 426 -7.06 -2.18 -31.19
N LEU A 427 -8.03 -1.57 -30.51
CA LEU A 427 -8.10 -1.55 -29.04
C LEU A 427 -9.12 -2.58 -28.54
N HIS A 428 -8.77 -3.25 -27.43
CA HIS A 428 -9.57 -4.31 -26.83
C HIS A 428 -9.57 -4.15 -25.29
N PRO A 429 -10.45 -3.28 -24.72
CA PRO A 429 -10.48 -3.07 -23.28
C PRO A 429 -10.86 -4.35 -22.53
N ASN A 430 -10.12 -4.65 -21.47
CA ASN A 430 -10.29 -5.83 -20.61
C ASN A 430 -10.06 -5.43 -19.15
N GLN A 431 -10.93 -5.85 -18.25
CA GLN A 431 -10.84 -5.50 -16.83
C GLN A 431 -9.57 -6.04 -16.18
N GLU A 432 -9.25 -7.32 -16.36
CA GLU A 432 -8.11 -7.97 -15.70
C GLU A 432 -6.76 -7.35 -16.12
N GLU A 433 -6.68 -6.93 -17.40
CA GLU A 433 -5.44 -6.42 -17.99
C GLU A 433 -5.29 -4.90 -17.87
N HIS A 434 -6.42 -4.16 -17.69
CA HIS A 434 -6.40 -2.71 -17.85
C HIS A 434 -6.89 -1.92 -16.62
N GLU A 435 -7.52 -2.56 -15.60
CA GLU A 435 -7.89 -1.90 -14.36
C GLU A 435 -6.66 -1.68 -13.47
N ILE A 436 -6.62 -0.57 -12.74
CA ILE A 436 -5.64 -0.37 -11.67
C ILE A 436 -6.12 -1.15 -10.45
N ASP A 437 -5.33 -2.14 -10.02
CA ASP A 437 -5.69 -3.01 -8.91
C ASP A 437 -4.55 -3.21 -7.92
N MET A 438 -4.91 -3.40 -6.65
CA MET A 438 -3.96 -3.59 -5.55
C MET A 438 -4.54 -4.48 -4.48
N ASP A 439 -3.72 -5.39 -3.95
CA ASP A 439 -4.05 -6.26 -2.84
C ASP A 439 -3.15 -5.98 -1.64
N PHE A 440 -3.72 -5.42 -0.58
CA PHE A 440 -2.99 -5.08 0.64
C PHE A 440 -3.26 -6.07 1.77
N GLU A 441 -2.23 -6.41 2.51
CA GLU A 441 -2.39 -7.00 3.83
C GLU A 441 -2.70 -5.89 4.85
N PRO A 442 -3.91 -5.85 5.45
CA PRO A 442 -4.39 -4.65 6.15
C PRO A 442 -3.72 -4.38 7.50
N MET A 443 -3.09 -5.39 8.13
CA MET A 443 -2.46 -5.22 9.43
C MET A 443 -1.13 -4.47 9.33
N THR A 444 -0.34 -4.75 8.30
CA THR A 444 0.98 -4.15 8.06
C THR A 444 0.97 -3.10 6.98
N ALA A 445 -0.11 -2.99 6.21
CA ALA A 445 -0.24 -2.19 5.00
C ALA A 445 0.74 -2.59 3.87
N THR A 446 1.17 -3.84 3.86
CA THR A 446 2.05 -4.36 2.82
C THR A 446 1.25 -4.64 1.55
N PRO A 447 1.56 -4.02 0.40
CA PRO A 447 1.01 -4.41 -0.88
C PRO A 447 1.65 -5.76 -1.28
N LEU A 448 0.83 -6.80 -1.43
CA LEU A 448 1.29 -8.12 -1.90
C LEU A 448 1.24 -8.23 -3.41
N LEU A 449 0.30 -7.51 -4.02
CA LEU A 449 0.11 -7.34 -5.45
C LEU A 449 -0.25 -5.87 -5.70
N ALA A 450 0.29 -5.27 -6.74
CA ALA A 450 -0.16 -3.98 -7.25
C ALA A 450 0.12 -3.89 -8.74
N HIS A 451 -0.83 -3.34 -9.50
CA HIS A 451 -0.69 -2.99 -10.90
C HIS A 451 -1.19 -1.55 -11.09
N LYS A 452 -0.27 -0.62 -11.24
CA LYS A 452 -0.57 0.76 -11.61
C LYS A 452 -0.48 0.88 -13.12
N ARG A 453 -1.58 1.14 -13.78
CA ARG A 453 -1.69 1.16 -15.23
C ARG A 453 -2.10 2.53 -15.73
N LEU A 454 -1.38 3.04 -16.71
CA LEU A 454 -1.65 4.34 -17.32
C LEU A 454 -1.32 4.32 -18.80
N GLN A 455 -2.24 4.77 -19.63
CA GLN A 455 -2.06 4.97 -21.06
C GLN A 455 -1.91 6.46 -21.37
N PHE A 456 -0.99 6.76 -22.27
CA PHE A 456 -0.69 8.11 -22.73
C PHE A 456 -1.18 8.27 -24.15
N ASN A 457 -1.96 9.33 -24.39
CA ASN A 457 -2.61 9.61 -25.65
C ASN A 457 -2.39 11.06 -26.06
N MET A 458 -2.52 11.35 -27.35
CA MET A 458 -2.54 12.72 -27.86
C MET A 458 -3.71 12.92 -28.84
N PHE A 459 -4.38 14.07 -28.75
CA PHE A 459 -5.34 14.45 -29.78
C PHE A 459 -4.63 14.74 -31.09
N ILE A 460 -5.12 14.16 -32.18
CA ILE A 460 -4.79 14.51 -33.56
C ILE A 460 -6.02 15.13 -34.23
N GLN A 461 -5.76 16.09 -35.08
CA GLN A 461 -6.82 16.82 -35.80
C GLN A 461 -6.27 17.43 -37.10
N PRO A 462 -7.14 17.88 -38.02
CA PRO A 462 -6.71 18.61 -39.20
C PRO A 462 -6.00 19.91 -38.79
N VAL A 463 -4.78 20.14 -39.30
CA VAL A 463 -4.00 21.35 -39.07
C VAL A 463 -3.67 22.00 -40.42
N PRO A 464 -4.55 22.88 -40.98
CA PRO A 464 -4.40 23.40 -42.35
C PRO A 464 -3.07 24.09 -42.65
N LYS A 465 -2.47 24.72 -41.64
CA LYS A 465 -1.17 25.45 -41.73
C LYS A 465 0.05 24.54 -41.51
N PHE A 466 -0.15 23.25 -41.24
CA PHE A 466 0.91 22.29 -41.08
C PHE A 466 0.76 21.13 -42.08
N LYS A 467 1.62 21.10 -43.09
CA LYS A 467 1.52 20.23 -44.25
C LYS A 467 1.34 18.75 -43.87
N LEU A 468 2.05 18.27 -42.86
CA LEU A 468 2.06 16.85 -42.47
C LEU A 468 0.77 16.39 -41.79
N MET A 469 -0.06 17.32 -41.26
CA MET A 469 -1.35 17.01 -40.61
C MET A 469 -2.55 17.72 -41.25
N LYS A 470 -2.40 18.20 -42.48
CA LYS A 470 -3.44 19.03 -43.14
C LYS A 470 -4.82 18.37 -43.20
N ASN A 471 -4.85 17.08 -43.46
CA ASN A 471 -6.10 16.32 -43.65
C ASN A 471 -6.30 15.22 -42.61
N PHE A 472 -5.65 15.33 -41.46
CA PHE A 472 -5.76 14.31 -40.40
C PHE A 472 -7.21 14.14 -39.94
N PRO A 473 -7.59 12.93 -39.46
CA PRO A 473 -8.85 12.74 -38.77
C PRO A 473 -8.81 13.39 -37.39
N GLU A 474 -9.96 13.66 -36.80
CA GLU A 474 -10.07 13.98 -35.36
C GLU A 474 -10.11 12.68 -34.57
N ALA A 475 -9.09 12.44 -33.76
CA ALA A 475 -9.02 11.26 -32.92
C ALA A 475 -8.14 11.50 -31.67
N LEU A 476 -8.43 10.76 -30.60
CA LEU A 476 -7.52 10.60 -29.49
C LEU A 476 -6.65 9.38 -29.79
N LEU A 477 -5.39 9.62 -30.15
CA LEU A 477 -4.44 8.61 -30.60
C LEU A 477 -3.67 8.03 -29.41
N PRO A 478 -3.84 6.75 -29.07
CA PRO A 478 -2.96 6.06 -28.12
C PRO A 478 -1.52 6.00 -28.60
N LEU A 479 -0.61 6.30 -27.71
CA LEU A 479 0.83 6.27 -27.97
C LEU A 479 1.44 5.01 -27.35
N PHE A 480 1.35 4.89 -26.06
CA PHE A 480 1.83 3.76 -25.27
C PHE A 480 1.08 3.68 -23.94
N TRP A 481 1.17 2.54 -23.30
CA TRP A 481 0.77 2.42 -21.91
C TRP A 481 1.82 1.68 -21.09
N VAL A 482 1.81 1.95 -19.79
CA VAL A 482 2.73 1.36 -18.83
C VAL A 482 1.97 0.63 -17.73
N GLU A 483 2.56 -0.46 -17.26
CA GLU A 483 2.19 -1.10 -16.00
C GLU A 483 3.42 -1.08 -15.09
N GLU A 484 3.32 -0.34 -14.00
CA GLU A 484 4.26 -0.45 -12.88
C GLU A 484 3.63 -1.34 -11.83
N GLY A 485 4.25 -2.45 -11.52
CA GLY A 485 3.66 -3.43 -10.64
C GLY A 485 4.64 -4.10 -9.70
N ILE A 486 4.07 -4.80 -8.74
CA ILE A 486 4.78 -5.70 -7.86
C ILE A 486 3.91 -6.90 -7.55
N LEU A 487 4.52 -8.08 -7.61
CA LEU A 487 4.02 -9.29 -6.95
C LEU A 487 5.11 -9.76 -6.01
N LEU A 488 4.92 -9.56 -4.71
CA LEU A 488 5.92 -9.95 -3.72
C LEU A 488 6.26 -11.43 -3.84
N ASP A 489 7.54 -11.74 -3.83
CA ASP A 489 8.04 -13.11 -3.87
C ASP A 489 7.70 -13.90 -2.60
N ASP A 490 7.98 -15.21 -2.63
CA ASP A 490 7.66 -16.09 -1.50
C ASP A 490 8.51 -15.81 -0.26
N GLU A 491 9.70 -15.23 -0.41
CA GLU A 491 10.55 -14.87 0.73
C GLU A 491 9.92 -13.75 1.54
N PHE A 492 9.50 -12.65 0.89
CA PHE A 492 8.83 -11.53 1.55
C PHE A 492 7.44 -11.92 2.09
N VAL A 493 6.66 -12.66 1.31
CA VAL A 493 5.36 -13.18 1.77
C VAL A 493 5.53 -14.07 3.00
N ASN A 494 6.60 -14.87 3.08
CA ASN A 494 6.87 -15.68 4.27
C ASN A 494 7.25 -14.83 5.50
N LYS A 495 7.91 -13.69 5.34
CA LYS A 495 8.14 -12.73 6.44
C LYS A 495 6.80 -12.22 7.00
N VAL A 496 5.86 -11.84 6.13
CA VAL A 496 4.49 -11.47 6.54
C VAL A 496 3.77 -12.64 7.23
N LYS A 497 3.85 -13.86 6.68
CA LYS A 497 3.25 -15.07 7.28
C LYS A 497 3.77 -15.42 8.67
N VAL A 498 5.02 -15.05 9.02
CA VAL A 498 5.57 -15.29 10.37
C VAL A 498 4.75 -14.57 11.42
N VAL A 499 4.31 -13.34 11.15
CA VAL A 499 3.44 -12.58 12.08
C VAL A 499 2.12 -13.35 12.32
N PHE A 500 1.49 -13.85 11.27
CA PHE A 500 0.24 -14.63 11.39
C PHE A 500 0.44 -15.96 12.11
N LYS A 501 1.56 -16.66 11.84
CA LYS A 501 1.90 -17.88 12.58
C LYS A 501 2.07 -17.61 14.08
N ALA A 502 2.75 -16.52 14.45
CA ALA A 502 2.88 -16.10 15.85
C ALA A 502 1.50 -15.80 16.48
N MET A 503 0.62 -15.10 15.77
CA MET A 503 -0.75 -14.85 16.21
C MET A 503 -1.55 -16.13 16.40
N ALA A 504 -1.45 -17.10 15.49
CA ALA A 504 -2.11 -18.39 15.61
C ALA A 504 -1.63 -19.18 16.83
N VAL A 505 -0.32 -19.17 17.12
CA VAL A 505 0.24 -19.81 18.33
C VAL A 505 -0.30 -19.15 19.60
N VAL A 506 -0.33 -17.82 19.67
CA VAL A 506 -0.91 -17.10 20.81
C VAL A 506 -2.41 -17.37 20.92
N GLY A 507 -3.13 -17.43 19.79
CA GLY A 507 -4.53 -17.82 19.75
C GLY A 507 -4.77 -19.22 20.32
N PHE A 508 -3.94 -20.19 19.98
CA PHE A 508 -3.99 -21.55 20.56
C PHE A 508 -3.70 -21.54 22.06
N LEU A 509 -2.65 -20.85 22.49
CA LEU A 509 -2.28 -20.75 23.91
C LEU A 509 -3.38 -20.06 24.73
N LYS A 510 -4.02 -19.04 24.18
CA LYS A 510 -5.18 -18.37 24.80
C LYS A 510 -6.29 -19.36 25.12
N TRP A 511 -6.72 -20.16 24.14
CA TRP A 511 -7.76 -21.15 24.36
C TRP A 511 -7.33 -22.27 25.31
N LEU A 512 -6.07 -22.68 25.26
CA LEU A 512 -5.53 -23.65 26.20
C LEU A 512 -5.56 -23.12 27.65
N MET A 513 -5.23 -21.85 27.88
CA MET A 513 -5.32 -21.22 29.19
C MET A 513 -6.77 -21.08 29.68
N VAL A 514 -7.69 -20.66 28.81
CA VAL A 514 -9.10 -20.51 29.16
C VAL A 514 -9.75 -21.87 29.49
N LEU A 515 -9.60 -22.86 28.60
CA LEU A 515 -10.20 -24.18 28.80
C LEU A 515 -9.52 -24.94 29.94
N GLY A 516 -8.19 -24.86 30.05
CA GLY A 516 -7.42 -25.46 31.13
C GLY A 516 -7.74 -24.85 32.49
N GLY A 517 -7.84 -23.52 32.57
CA GLY A 517 -8.23 -22.79 33.79
C GLY A 517 -9.66 -23.12 34.22
N LEU A 518 -10.59 -23.17 33.27
CA LEU A 518 -11.98 -23.57 33.55
C LEU A 518 -12.03 -25.04 34.05
N GLY A 519 -11.34 -25.95 33.35
CA GLY A 519 -11.29 -27.36 33.75
C GLY A 519 -10.72 -27.58 35.15
N MET A 520 -9.62 -26.88 35.51
CA MET A 520 -9.05 -26.95 36.85
C MET A 520 -10.01 -26.38 37.90
N SER A 521 -10.70 -25.28 37.62
CA SER A 521 -11.66 -24.67 38.53
C SER A 521 -12.86 -25.58 38.77
N VAL A 522 -13.42 -26.22 37.72
CA VAL A 522 -14.51 -27.19 37.79
C VAL A 522 -14.06 -28.44 38.58
N ALA A 523 -12.87 -28.96 38.27
CA ALA A 523 -12.31 -30.12 39.01
C ALA A 523 -12.14 -29.82 40.51
N ALA A 524 -11.65 -28.63 40.87
CA ALA A 524 -11.55 -28.20 42.24
C ALA A 524 -12.92 -28.09 42.94
N GLY A 525 -13.93 -27.57 42.24
CA GLY A 525 -15.31 -27.50 42.72
C GLY A 525 -15.90 -28.88 43.01
N VAL A 526 -15.76 -29.84 42.07
CA VAL A 526 -16.23 -31.22 42.23
C VAL A 526 -15.51 -31.91 43.37
N LEU A 527 -14.18 -31.75 43.50
CA LEU A 527 -13.42 -32.36 44.58
C LEU A 527 -13.79 -31.74 45.95
N HIS A 528 -14.06 -30.45 46.01
CA HIS A 528 -14.53 -29.77 47.21
C HIS A 528 -15.93 -30.26 47.63
N TYR A 529 -16.86 -30.43 46.70
CA TYR A 529 -18.20 -30.96 46.93
C TYR A 529 -18.13 -32.39 47.51
N LYS A 530 -17.36 -33.31 46.86
CA LYS A 530 -17.15 -34.69 47.33
C LYS A 530 -16.52 -34.76 48.73
N SER A 531 -15.59 -33.86 49.03
CA SER A 531 -14.93 -33.77 50.36
C SER A 531 -15.93 -33.34 51.44
N ARG A 532 -16.91 -32.47 51.16
CA ARG A 532 -17.98 -32.10 52.10
C ARG A 532 -18.98 -33.24 52.38
N ASP A 533 -19.32 -34.04 51.33
CA ASP A 533 -20.23 -35.21 51.50
C ASP A 533 -19.56 -36.33 52.31
N SER A 534 -18.26 -36.57 52.14
CA SER A 534 -17.53 -37.56 52.94
C SER A 534 -17.42 -37.15 54.43
N GLY A 535 -17.36 -35.84 54.69
CA GLY A 535 -17.36 -35.31 56.07
C GLY A 535 -18.71 -35.40 56.77
N LYS A 536 -19.84 -35.48 56.03
CA LYS A 536 -21.19 -35.64 56.58
C LYS A 536 -21.51 -37.11 56.97
N LEU A 537 -20.82 -38.07 56.35
CA LEU A 537 -21.02 -39.52 56.63
C LEU A 537 -20.33 -40.00 57.90
N ASP A 538 -19.37 -39.29 58.45
CA ASP A 538 -18.64 -39.68 59.67
C ASP A 538 -19.26 -39.18 60.98
N ILE A 539 -20.31 -38.34 60.95
CA ILE A 539 -20.98 -37.80 62.15
C ILE A 539 -22.14 -38.70 62.66
N THR A 540 -22.48 -39.80 61.97
CA THR A 540 -23.59 -40.66 62.34
C THR A 540 -23.21 -41.98 63.04
N LYS A 541 -22.00 -42.12 63.53
CA LYS A 541 -21.58 -43.31 64.33
C LYS A 541 -20.85 -42.86 65.60
N VAL A 542 -21.57 -42.26 66.54
CA VAL A 542 -21.24 -42.27 67.97
C VAL A 542 -22.50 -42.58 68.75
N THR A 543 -22.65 -43.84 69.13
CA THR A 543 -23.59 -44.34 70.12
C THR A 543 -23.19 -43.88 71.51
N PRO A 544 -24.15 -43.46 72.36
CA PRO A 544 -23.78 -43.03 73.72
C PRO A 544 -23.71 -44.24 74.67
N LYS A 545 -22.66 -44.34 75.44
CA LYS A 545 -22.60 -45.24 76.63
C LYS A 545 -22.38 -44.38 77.87
N GLY A 546 -23.37 -44.31 78.59
CA GLY A 546 -23.75 -44.36 79.98
C GLY A 546 -22.89 -43.70 81.09
N SER A 547 -23.66 -42.96 81.93
CA SER A 547 -23.67 -42.94 83.41
C SER A 547 -22.46 -42.33 84.18
N SER A 548 -22.64 -41.29 84.86
CA SER A 548 -23.09 -41.03 86.19
C SER A 548 -22.47 -39.75 86.81
N LYS A 549 -23.36 -38.96 87.43
CA LYS A 549 -23.21 -38.20 88.69
C LYS A 549 -21.89 -37.40 88.96
N GLU A 550 -21.88 -36.17 89.40
CA GLU A 550 -22.60 -35.46 90.42
C GLU A 550 -22.15 -33.99 90.50
N ASP A 551 -23.10 -33.15 90.87
CA ASP A 551 -23.11 -31.97 91.68
C ASP A 551 -22.13 -30.76 91.51
N GLY A 552 -22.77 -29.58 91.45
CA GLY A 552 -22.24 -28.43 92.18
C GLY A 552 -22.43 -27.06 91.52
N LYS A 553 -23.56 -26.43 91.91
CA LYS A 553 -23.80 -25.01 92.22
C LYS A 553 -23.24 -23.89 91.28
N ALA A 554 -24.17 -23.16 90.70
CA ALA A 554 -24.51 -21.75 91.00
C ALA A 554 -23.40 -20.71 90.73
N ASP A 555 -23.58 -19.63 90.06
CA ASP A 555 -24.54 -18.53 90.24
C ASP A 555 -24.42 -17.50 89.11
N LYS A 556 -25.54 -16.97 88.69
CA LYS A 556 -25.84 -15.58 88.25
C LYS A 556 -24.83 -14.83 87.38
N SER A 557 -25.20 -14.16 86.35
CA SER A 557 -26.25 -13.16 86.18
C SER A 557 -26.29 -12.65 84.74
N TRP A 558 -27.47 -12.44 84.26
CA TRP A 558 -27.87 -11.63 83.11
C TRP A 558 -28.02 -10.15 83.52
N PRO A 559 -28.39 -9.18 82.65
CA PRO A 559 -28.28 -8.85 81.18
C PRO A 559 -27.86 -7.36 80.98
N PRO A 560 -28.26 -6.51 80.02
CA PRO A 560 -29.14 -6.67 78.84
C PRO A 560 -28.73 -5.88 77.56
N SER A 561 -29.37 -6.23 76.46
CA SER A 561 -29.96 -5.48 75.34
C SER A 561 -29.76 -3.97 75.17
N MET A 562 -29.64 -3.59 73.87
CA MET A 562 -30.38 -2.49 73.15
C MET A 562 -29.82 -2.43 71.73
N ASN A 563 -30.61 -2.73 70.75
CA ASN A 563 -31.73 -2.12 70.02
C ASN A 563 -31.35 -0.85 69.23
N ILE A 564 -31.53 -1.01 67.92
CA ILE A 564 -32.35 -0.16 67.00
C ILE A 564 -31.80 1.25 66.65
N SER A 565 -31.57 1.52 65.40
CA SER A 565 -32.41 2.19 64.41
C SER A 565 -31.62 3.08 63.47
N THR A 566 -31.83 2.82 62.20
CA THR A 566 -32.44 3.70 61.18
C THR A 566 -31.79 5.07 60.96
N ILE A 567 -31.50 5.39 59.72
CA ILE A 567 -32.04 6.52 58.95
C ILE A 567 -31.23 6.68 57.66
N GLN A 568 -31.85 6.41 56.54
CA GLN A 568 -32.33 7.22 55.40
C GLN A 568 -31.32 7.85 54.46
N ALA A 569 -31.49 7.45 53.27
CA ALA A 569 -31.53 8.09 51.94
C ALA A 569 -31.49 9.63 51.88
N ALA A 570 -30.70 10.11 50.90
CA ALA A 570 -30.98 11.29 50.06
C ALA A 570 -30.06 11.24 48.84
N SER A 571 -30.57 10.92 47.62
CA SER A 571 -31.07 11.78 46.58
C SER A 571 -30.02 12.60 45.81
N VAL A 572 -30.04 12.29 44.53
CA VAL A 572 -29.50 12.98 43.32
C VAL A 572 -29.79 14.49 43.34
N PRO A 573 -28.97 15.35 42.67
CA PRO A 573 -29.48 15.87 41.42
C PRO A 573 -28.46 15.93 40.23
N SER A 574 -29.10 15.81 39.07
CA SER A 574 -28.68 16.13 37.73
C SER A 574 -28.53 17.64 37.47
N SER A 575 -27.63 18.04 36.58
CA SER A 575 -27.83 19.08 35.54
C SER A 575 -26.50 19.21 34.78
N LEU A 576 -26.46 18.94 33.45
CA LEU A 576 -26.67 19.90 32.36
C LEU A 576 -25.77 21.13 32.47
N ASP A 577 -24.81 21.34 31.60
CA ASP A 577 -24.82 22.00 30.29
C ASP A 577 -23.41 22.27 29.74
N ARG A 578 -23.32 22.07 28.45
CA ARG A 578 -22.62 22.81 27.37
C ARG A 578 -21.35 23.64 27.66
N ASN A 579 -20.29 23.28 26.99
CA ASN A 579 -19.78 24.03 25.84
C ASN A 579 -18.92 23.11 24.97
#